data_7a6361350d22c00e0787297ce4dfca61
#
_entry.id   7a6361350d22c00e0787297ce4dfca61
#
_cell.length_a   1.000
_cell.length_b   1.000
_cell.length_c   1.000
_cell.angle_alpha   90.00
_cell.angle_beta   90.00
_cell.angle_gamma   90.00
#
_symmetry.space_group_name_H-M   'P 1'
#
loop_
_entity.id
_entity.type
_entity.pdbx_description
1 polymer ?
#
loop_
_entity_poly.entity_id
_entity_poly.type
_entity_poly.pdbx_seq_one_letter_code
_entity_poly.pdbx_strand_id
1 'polypeptide(L)'
;MSNDVSLDINQKSNPVQTVAPLKEDNNMLRATDKITALYCRLSVEDTKEKDGKDDPSNSIQHQQIMLMEYAKSQHFPNPTFFIDDGYSGVDFSNRPGFQKMLAEIEVGHVEAVITKDLSRLGRNSSLTGLYINYTFPQYGVRYIAVNDHFDTIDPNSTDNDIAGIKNWFNEFFAKDTSRKIRAVNKAKGERGERLTTNIPYGYKRDSDDPKKWVIDEEAAQIVKRIFSLCMEGKGPSQIAALLEKEKVLNPTAYKQREGRKTPHQTPENEYRWHESTVAYILEYMEYTGCTVNFKTYTNSIWDKKQRENPMENRKIFYNTHPAIISLEVFDKVQEIRQQRHRRTATGKSNMFSGLVFCNDCKQKLYYSTTSYFEKRQDFFICSTHRVNKDKCSGHYIRAVVLEQIVWKHIQEVVSVVTRYEAYFRSEMEQKLRIQGEESLRLYQKRLVQAEKRIGELDRLFIRIYEDNVAGKLDDERFAMMSKNYTEEQKNLKAEVKNLQQQIHEQEQQAENIEQFVQRVKRNSTLTELTPYALRELVKAVYVDAPDKSSGKRRQKVHIEYDLVGYIPVDELLKAEQA
;
A
#
# COMPACT_ATOMS: atom_id res chain seq x y z
N MET A 1 -23.91 -32.56 -36.37
CA MET A 1 -22.53 -32.43 -36.88
C MET A 1 -21.72 -31.81 -35.78
N SER A 2 -21.05 -32.63 -35.05
CA SER A 2 -20.17 -32.36 -33.92
C SER A 2 -18.81 -31.89 -34.44
N ASN A 3 -18.31 -30.79 -33.93
CA ASN A 3 -16.91 -30.44 -34.09
C ASN A 3 -16.28 -30.37 -32.71
N ASP A 4 -15.59 -31.45 -32.41
CA ASP A 4 -14.60 -31.55 -31.32
C ASP A 4 -13.43 -30.60 -31.61
N VAL A 5 -13.13 -29.75 -30.65
CA VAL A 5 -11.88 -28.99 -30.61
C VAL A 5 -11.01 -29.62 -29.52
N SER A 6 -10.08 -30.46 -29.97
CA SER A 6 -9.01 -31.02 -29.14
C SER A 6 -8.00 -29.93 -28.77
N LEU A 7 -7.80 -29.71 -27.47
CA LEU A 7 -6.73 -28.90 -26.90
C LEU A 7 -5.41 -29.70 -26.93
N ASP A 8 -4.49 -29.33 -27.80
CA ASP A 8 -3.10 -29.78 -27.79
C ASP A 8 -2.33 -29.12 -26.65
N ILE A 9 -2.12 -29.87 -25.57
CA ILE A 9 -1.19 -29.54 -24.50
C ILE A 9 0.19 -30.08 -24.87
N ASN A 10 0.99 -29.33 -25.61
CA ASN A 10 2.39 -29.61 -25.82
C ASN A 10 3.20 -28.96 -24.69
N GLN A 11 3.30 -29.64 -23.56
CA GLN A 11 4.35 -29.40 -22.58
C GLN A 11 5.66 -30.00 -23.14
N LYS A 12 6.56 -29.14 -23.62
CA LYS A 12 7.96 -29.50 -23.83
C LYS A 12 8.61 -29.74 -22.47
N SER A 13 8.64 -30.98 -22.05
CA SER A 13 9.56 -31.47 -21.02
C SER A 13 11.00 -31.35 -21.54
N ASN A 14 11.77 -30.49 -20.91
CA ASN A 14 13.23 -30.50 -21.11
C ASN A 14 13.76 -31.85 -20.65
N PRO A 15 14.59 -32.54 -21.48
CA PRO A 15 15.21 -33.76 -21.06
C PRO A 15 16.17 -33.48 -19.91
N VAL A 16 16.00 -34.22 -18.82
CA VAL A 16 16.99 -34.33 -17.75
C VAL A 16 18.29 -34.80 -18.44
N GLN A 17 19.28 -33.92 -18.51
CA GLN A 17 20.64 -34.31 -18.90
C GLN A 17 21.15 -35.27 -17.83
N THR A 18 21.17 -36.52 -18.16
CA THR A 18 21.99 -37.55 -17.50
C THR A 18 23.43 -37.10 -17.61
N VAL A 19 23.94 -36.54 -16.51
CA VAL A 19 25.38 -36.26 -16.37
C VAL A 19 26.08 -37.60 -16.43
N ALA A 20 26.91 -37.79 -17.46
CA ALA A 20 27.83 -38.93 -17.57
C ALA A 20 28.71 -38.99 -16.31
N PRO A 21 29.08 -40.19 -15.82
CA PRO A 21 29.95 -40.29 -14.67
C PRO A 21 31.26 -39.60 -14.99
N LEU A 22 31.56 -38.55 -14.23
CA LEU A 22 32.86 -37.90 -14.23
C LEU A 22 33.90 -38.97 -13.92
N LYS A 23 34.90 -39.10 -14.79
CA LYS A 23 36.09 -39.90 -14.53
C LYS A 23 36.59 -39.53 -13.14
N GLU A 24 36.80 -40.56 -12.30
CA GLU A 24 37.53 -40.47 -11.06
C GLU A 24 38.96 -40.01 -11.36
N ASP A 25 39.17 -38.71 -11.41
CA ASP A 25 40.49 -38.15 -11.17
C ASP A 25 40.72 -38.25 -9.66
N ASN A 26 41.42 -39.31 -9.27
CA ASN A 26 41.95 -39.52 -7.92
C ASN A 26 43.00 -38.44 -7.59
N ASN A 27 42.57 -37.21 -7.43
CA ASN A 27 43.30 -36.17 -6.73
C ASN A 27 42.76 -36.10 -5.31
N MET A 28 42.99 -37.14 -4.49
CA MET A 28 42.89 -37.02 -3.04
C MET A 28 43.84 -35.90 -2.63
N LEU A 29 43.30 -34.71 -2.37
CA LEU A 29 43.98 -33.63 -1.67
C LEU A 29 44.61 -34.25 -0.43
N ARG A 30 45.93 -34.09 -0.24
CA ARG A 30 46.62 -34.58 0.95
C ARG A 30 45.97 -33.92 2.16
N ALA A 31 45.87 -34.60 3.29
CA ALA A 31 45.27 -34.05 4.52
C ALA A 31 45.86 -32.68 4.92
N THR A 32 47.06 -32.36 4.46
CA THR A 32 47.76 -31.08 4.64
C THR A 32 47.18 -29.92 3.83
N ASP A 33 46.33 -30.17 2.81
CA ASP A 33 45.78 -29.13 1.92
C ASP A 33 44.39 -28.66 2.33
N LYS A 34 43.75 -29.35 3.28
CA LYS A 34 42.44 -28.95 3.81
C LYS A 34 42.56 -27.77 4.76
N ILE A 35 41.50 -26.95 4.77
CA ILE A 35 41.36 -25.77 5.68
C ILE A 35 40.42 -26.05 6.83
N THR A 36 40.64 -25.34 7.93
CA THR A 36 39.71 -25.26 9.05
C THR A 36 38.97 -23.93 8.97
N ALA A 37 37.67 -23.95 8.75
CA ALA A 37 36.84 -22.75 8.62
C ALA A 37 36.49 -22.18 10.00
N LEU A 38 36.98 -20.98 10.31
CA LEU A 38 36.67 -20.22 11.51
C LEU A 38 35.55 -19.24 11.17
N TYR A 39 34.30 -19.58 11.54
CA TYR A 39 33.15 -18.74 11.19
C TYR A 39 32.77 -17.78 12.31
N CYS A 40 32.78 -16.48 11.98
CA CYS A 40 32.44 -15.38 12.89
C CYS A 40 31.22 -14.63 12.38
N ARG A 41 30.25 -14.36 13.26
CA ARG A 41 29.05 -13.59 12.93
C ARG A 41 28.65 -12.64 14.06
N LEU A 42 28.29 -11.39 13.68
CA LEU A 42 27.67 -10.43 14.58
C LEU A 42 26.46 -9.82 13.87
N SER A 43 25.33 -9.71 14.57
CA SER A 43 24.15 -9.02 14.03
C SER A 43 24.06 -7.59 14.54
N VAL A 44 23.37 -6.70 13.81
CA VAL A 44 23.10 -5.32 14.24
C VAL A 44 22.30 -5.28 15.56
N GLU A 45 21.56 -6.33 15.87
CA GLU A 45 20.82 -6.49 17.11
C GLU A 45 21.75 -6.79 18.30
N ASP A 46 22.81 -7.56 18.06
CA ASP A 46 23.80 -7.92 19.08
C ASP A 46 24.65 -6.70 19.52
N THR A 47 24.75 -5.66 18.67
CA THR A 47 25.46 -4.40 18.99
C THR A 47 24.61 -3.38 19.75
N LYS A 48 23.28 -3.57 19.85
CA LYS A 48 22.35 -2.64 20.49
C LYS A 48 21.91 -3.02 21.89
N GLU A 49 22.39 -4.11 22.44
CA GLU A 49 22.05 -4.51 23.80
C GLU A 49 22.91 -3.79 24.84
N LYS A 50 22.24 -2.84 25.51
CA LYS A 50 22.46 -2.29 26.85
C LYS A 50 23.64 -1.36 27.11
N ASP A 51 23.25 -0.14 27.44
CA ASP A 51 23.96 0.79 28.34
C ASP A 51 25.45 1.08 28.02
N GLY A 52 25.76 1.52 26.77
CA GLY A 52 26.98 2.32 26.55
C GLY A 52 28.34 1.68 26.87
N LYS A 53 28.36 0.38 27.13
CA LYS A 53 29.60 -0.41 27.23
C LYS A 53 29.51 -1.52 26.19
N ASP A 54 30.28 -1.39 25.13
CA ASP A 54 30.60 -2.49 24.21
C ASP A 54 31.17 -3.62 25.08
N ASP A 55 30.44 -4.75 25.24
CA ASP A 55 31.03 -5.93 25.84
C ASP A 55 32.05 -6.49 24.85
N PRO A 56 33.36 -6.33 25.11
CA PRO A 56 34.42 -6.74 24.18
C PRO A 56 34.30 -8.22 23.79
N SER A 57 33.64 -9.03 24.64
CA SER A 57 33.45 -10.46 24.42
C SER A 57 32.61 -10.82 23.18
N ASN A 58 31.77 -9.89 22.67
CA ASN A 58 30.89 -10.11 21.55
C ASN A 58 31.38 -9.51 20.24
N SER A 59 32.50 -8.79 20.22
CA SER A 59 33.07 -8.23 18.98
C SER A 59 33.55 -9.34 18.01
N ILE A 60 33.51 -9.05 16.72
CA ILE A 60 34.09 -9.94 15.68
C ILE A 60 35.57 -10.21 15.98
N GLN A 61 36.32 -9.18 16.39
CA GLN A 61 37.74 -9.31 16.71
C GLN A 61 37.99 -10.30 17.86
N HIS A 62 37.18 -10.24 18.91
CA HIS A 62 37.30 -11.17 20.03
C HIS A 62 36.96 -12.60 19.61
N GLN A 63 35.94 -12.81 18.74
CA GLN A 63 35.64 -14.13 18.17
C GLN A 63 36.83 -14.64 17.37
N GLN A 64 37.45 -13.81 16.54
CA GLN A 64 38.63 -14.19 15.74
C GLN A 64 39.81 -14.63 16.60
N ILE A 65 40.13 -13.86 17.66
CA ILE A 65 41.23 -14.21 18.59
C ILE A 65 40.95 -15.55 19.22
N MET A 66 39.78 -15.72 19.83
CA MET A 66 39.38 -16.93 20.54
C MET A 66 39.41 -18.18 19.61
N LEU A 67 38.83 -18.07 18.42
CA LEU A 67 38.76 -19.19 17.49
C LEU A 67 40.14 -19.56 16.94
N MET A 68 40.99 -18.56 16.67
CA MET A 68 42.38 -18.81 16.23
C MET A 68 43.20 -19.49 17.35
N GLU A 69 43.07 -19.06 18.59
CA GLU A 69 43.75 -19.71 19.73
C GLU A 69 43.28 -21.15 19.93
N TYR A 70 41.96 -21.37 19.84
CA TYR A 70 41.40 -22.72 19.93
C TYR A 70 41.90 -23.60 18.78
N ALA A 71 41.84 -23.14 17.55
CA ALA A 71 42.34 -23.92 16.37
C ALA A 71 43.81 -24.28 16.52
N LYS A 72 44.67 -23.36 16.96
CA LYS A 72 46.08 -23.61 17.23
C LYS A 72 46.32 -24.59 18.37
N SER A 73 45.59 -24.44 19.50
CA SER A 73 45.73 -25.33 20.65
C SER A 73 45.33 -26.77 20.36
N GLN A 74 44.36 -26.94 19.45
CA GLN A 74 43.87 -28.26 19.01
C GLN A 74 44.54 -28.76 17.73
N HIS A 75 45.58 -28.05 17.22
CA HIS A 75 46.38 -28.41 16.04
C HIS A 75 45.56 -28.58 14.75
N PHE A 76 44.52 -27.78 14.57
CA PHE A 76 43.73 -27.77 13.31
C PHE A 76 44.54 -27.17 12.17
N PRO A 77 44.48 -27.79 10.95
CA PRO A 77 45.24 -27.31 9.81
C PRO A 77 44.63 -26.04 9.19
N ASN A 78 45.50 -25.17 8.67
CA ASN A 78 45.17 -24.02 7.81
C ASN A 78 43.91 -23.19 8.28
N PRO A 79 43.89 -22.61 9.50
CA PRO A 79 42.75 -21.88 9.99
C PRO A 79 42.44 -20.66 9.09
N THR A 80 41.21 -20.62 8.52
CA THR A 80 40.77 -19.59 7.57
C THR A 80 39.49 -18.96 8.04
N PHE A 81 39.41 -17.61 8.10
CA PHE A 81 38.24 -16.89 8.58
C PHE A 81 37.19 -16.69 7.50
N PHE A 82 35.90 -16.91 7.89
CA PHE A 82 34.72 -16.56 7.16
C PHE A 82 33.87 -15.66 8.07
N ILE A 83 33.60 -14.42 7.62
CA ILE A 83 33.06 -13.37 8.49
C ILE A 83 31.79 -12.78 7.89
N ASP A 84 30.74 -12.68 8.73
CA ASP A 84 29.49 -12.00 8.43
C ASP A 84 29.17 -10.99 9.54
N ASP A 85 29.63 -9.73 9.35
CA ASP A 85 29.37 -8.62 10.26
C ASP A 85 28.12 -7.87 9.84
N GLY A 86 27.19 -7.62 10.77
CA GLY A 86 25.92 -6.97 10.52
C GLY A 86 24.82 -7.87 9.96
N TYR A 87 25.04 -9.19 9.86
CA TYR A 87 24.06 -10.14 9.31
C TYR A 87 23.26 -10.88 10.38
N SER A 88 21.93 -11.00 10.16
CA SER A 88 21.01 -11.70 11.06
C SER A 88 21.32 -13.20 11.16
N GLY A 89 21.14 -13.77 12.37
CA GLY A 89 21.25 -15.21 12.62
C GLY A 89 20.12 -16.08 12.08
N VAL A 90 19.09 -15.49 11.47
CA VAL A 90 17.85 -16.17 11.08
C VAL A 90 17.91 -16.74 9.67
N ASP A 91 18.55 -16.03 8.73
CA ASP A 91 18.61 -16.38 7.32
C ASP A 91 20.06 -16.61 6.89
N PHE A 92 20.32 -17.76 6.26
CA PHE A 92 21.64 -18.15 5.78
C PHE A 92 21.93 -17.66 4.36
N SER A 93 20.89 -17.42 3.54
CA SER A 93 21.05 -17.06 2.12
C SER A 93 21.70 -15.69 1.90
N ASN A 94 21.54 -14.77 2.86
CA ASN A 94 22.03 -13.40 2.79
C ASN A 94 23.39 -13.19 3.48
N ARG A 95 24.14 -14.25 3.78
CA ARG A 95 25.43 -14.20 4.47
C ARG A 95 26.58 -14.52 3.53
N PRO A 96 27.30 -13.52 3.00
CA PRO A 96 28.35 -13.75 2.01
C PRO A 96 29.50 -14.63 2.54
N GLY A 97 29.88 -14.45 3.83
CA GLY A 97 30.91 -15.26 4.47
C GLY A 97 30.50 -16.72 4.60
N PHE A 98 29.25 -16.96 5.03
CA PHE A 98 28.69 -18.31 5.12
C PHE A 98 28.60 -19.00 3.75
N GLN A 99 28.14 -18.28 2.71
CA GLN A 99 28.03 -18.82 1.36
C GLN A 99 29.40 -19.20 0.78
N LYS A 100 30.45 -18.39 1.01
CA LYS A 100 31.81 -18.71 0.63
C LYS A 100 32.31 -19.96 1.37
N MET A 101 32.09 -20.05 2.67
CA MET A 101 32.45 -21.23 3.46
C MET A 101 31.73 -22.48 2.94
N LEU A 102 30.44 -22.37 2.58
CA LEU A 102 29.67 -23.49 2.07
C LEU A 102 30.20 -23.96 0.70
N ALA A 103 30.59 -23.05 -0.18
CA ALA A 103 31.20 -23.38 -1.46
C ALA A 103 32.53 -24.15 -1.29
N GLU A 104 33.37 -23.75 -0.32
CA GLU A 104 34.59 -24.49 0.01
C GLU A 104 34.33 -25.90 0.60
N ILE A 105 33.23 -26.03 1.37
CA ILE A 105 32.75 -27.32 1.88
C ILE A 105 32.29 -28.22 0.76
N GLU A 106 31.52 -27.70 -0.19
CA GLU A 106 30.99 -28.46 -1.35
C GLU A 106 32.10 -28.97 -2.27
N VAL A 107 33.20 -28.24 -2.38
CA VAL A 107 34.41 -28.67 -3.14
C VAL A 107 35.27 -29.68 -2.34
N GLY A 108 34.98 -29.86 -1.03
CA GLY A 108 35.72 -30.80 -0.17
C GLY A 108 37.01 -30.24 0.43
N HIS A 109 37.25 -28.95 0.37
CA HIS A 109 38.42 -28.27 0.89
C HIS A 109 38.38 -28.07 2.41
N VAL A 110 37.23 -28.19 3.06
CA VAL A 110 37.06 -27.93 4.50
C VAL A 110 37.11 -29.24 5.30
N GLU A 111 37.93 -29.29 6.37
CA GLU A 111 37.99 -30.41 7.29
C GLU A 111 37.06 -30.18 8.50
N ALA A 112 37.07 -28.97 9.03
CA ALA A 112 36.27 -28.61 10.20
C ALA A 112 35.73 -27.18 10.08
N VAL A 113 34.52 -26.96 10.67
CA VAL A 113 33.92 -25.64 10.88
C VAL A 113 33.89 -25.37 12.39
N ILE A 114 34.45 -24.26 12.82
CA ILE A 114 34.51 -23.87 14.23
C ILE A 114 33.82 -22.55 14.42
N THR A 115 32.90 -22.47 15.39
CA THR A 115 32.20 -21.26 15.82
C THR A 115 32.38 -21.01 17.31
N LYS A 116 32.17 -19.76 17.78
CA LYS A 116 32.19 -19.45 19.19
C LYS A 116 31.11 -20.24 19.96
N ASP A 117 29.88 -20.19 19.45
CA ASP A 117 28.70 -20.86 19.98
C ASP A 117 27.71 -21.20 18.83
N LEU A 118 26.73 -22.06 19.11
CA LEU A 118 25.70 -22.47 18.13
C LEU A 118 24.91 -21.30 17.55
N SER A 119 24.72 -20.22 18.31
CA SER A 119 23.98 -19.04 17.86
C SER A 119 24.73 -18.26 16.78
N ARG A 120 26.07 -18.40 16.71
CA ARG A 120 26.90 -17.79 15.66
C ARG A 120 26.72 -18.52 14.32
N LEU A 121 26.54 -19.83 14.34
CA LEU A 121 26.16 -20.56 13.13
C LEU A 121 24.75 -20.12 12.68
N GLY A 122 23.75 -20.24 13.54
CA GLY A 122 22.39 -19.82 13.22
C GLY A 122 21.43 -19.80 14.40
N ARG A 123 20.37 -18.98 14.28
CA ARG A 123 19.28 -18.89 15.26
C ARG A 123 18.00 -19.63 14.81
N ASN A 124 18.01 -20.20 13.61
CA ASN A 124 16.94 -21.03 13.08
C ASN A 124 17.27 -22.50 13.32
N SER A 125 16.61 -23.12 14.30
CA SER A 125 16.88 -24.49 14.72
C SER A 125 16.79 -25.51 13.59
N SER A 126 15.81 -25.37 12.70
CA SER A 126 15.60 -26.29 11.57
C SER A 126 16.73 -26.19 10.54
N LEU A 127 17.12 -24.98 10.16
CA LEU A 127 18.20 -24.77 9.19
C LEU A 127 19.56 -25.08 9.78
N THR A 128 19.82 -24.66 11.02
CA THR A 128 21.07 -24.98 11.73
C THR A 128 21.22 -26.50 11.90
N GLY A 129 20.13 -27.19 12.28
CA GLY A 129 20.11 -28.65 12.36
C GLY A 129 20.33 -29.33 11.01
N LEU A 130 19.80 -28.78 9.91
CA LEU A 130 20.06 -29.29 8.55
C LEU A 130 21.56 -29.26 8.21
N TYR A 131 22.25 -28.14 8.49
CA TYR A 131 23.68 -28.03 8.25
C TYR A 131 24.49 -28.98 9.14
N ILE A 132 24.22 -29.02 10.44
CA ILE A 132 24.98 -29.83 11.40
C ILE A 132 24.74 -31.33 11.20
N ASN A 133 23.48 -31.76 10.97
CA ASN A 133 23.10 -33.17 10.95
C ASN A 133 23.16 -33.81 9.55
N TYR A 134 23.12 -33.01 8.47
CA TYR A 134 23.07 -33.52 7.11
C TYR A 134 24.18 -32.95 6.25
N THR A 135 24.25 -31.62 6.07
CA THR A 135 25.18 -31.04 5.10
C THR A 135 26.63 -31.26 5.48
N PHE A 136 27.04 -30.89 6.69
CA PHE A 136 28.44 -31.06 7.12
C PHE A 136 28.87 -32.53 7.16
N PRO A 137 28.09 -33.47 7.72
CA PRO A 137 28.42 -34.88 7.65
C PRO A 137 28.49 -35.45 6.24
N GLN A 138 27.63 -35.00 5.31
CA GLN A 138 27.66 -35.44 3.90
C GLN A 138 28.99 -35.14 3.24
N TYR A 139 29.66 -34.06 3.58
CA TYR A 139 30.97 -33.67 3.05
C TYR A 139 32.14 -34.07 4.00
N GLY A 140 31.86 -34.83 5.07
CA GLY A 140 32.85 -35.25 6.04
C GLY A 140 33.46 -34.13 6.87
N VAL A 141 32.70 -33.05 7.07
CA VAL A 141 33.11 -31.84 7.81
C VAL A 141 32.71 -31.96 9.29
N ARG A 142 33.67 -31.84 10.20
CA ARG A 142 33.50 -31.77 11.64
C ARG A 142 32.96 -30.37 12.02
N TYR A 143 31.96 -30.29 12.90
CA TYR A 143 31.50 -29.02 13.43
C TYR A 143 31.73 -28.90 14.93
N ILE A 144 32.26 -27.73 15.37
CA ILE A 144 32.60 -27.46 16.76
C ILE A 144 32.02 -26.07 17.15
N ALA A 145 31.29 -26.02 18.30
CA ALA A 145 30.89 -24.78 18.96
C ALA A 145 31.59 -24.71 20.33
N VAL A 146 32.63 -23.86 20.41
CA VAL A 146 33.61 -23.89 21.53
C VAL A 146 32.96 -23.63 22.87
N ASN A 147 32.20 -22.55 23.02
CA ASN A 147 31.58 -22.19 24.29
C ASN A 147 30.40 -23.09 24.68
N ASP A 148 29.84 -23.80 23.74
CA ASP A 148 28.74 -24.74 23.95
C ASP A 148 29.26 -26.16 24.25
N HIS A 149 30.60 -26.37 24.20
CA HIS A 149 31.25 -27.68 24.34
C HIS A 149 30.65 -28.73 23.38
N PHE A 150 30.21 -28.26 22.18
CA PHE A 150 29.56 -29.09 21.20
C PHE A 150 30.56 -29.50 20.11
N ASP A 151 30.61 -30.80 19.83
CA ASP A 151 31.52 -31.39 18.83
C ASP A 151 30.85 -32.59 18.17
N THR A 152 30.76 -32.57 16.81
CA THR A 152 30.11 -33.64 16.06
C THR A 152 30.91 -34.95 15.99
N ILE A 153 32.18 -34.98 16.46
CA ILE A 153 32.99 -36.20 16.44
C ILE A 153 32.62 -37.14 17.60
N ASP A 154 32.00 -36.62 18.67
CA ASP A 154 31.50 -37.41 19.77
C ASP A 154 29.98 -37.47 19.80
N PRO A 155 29.38 -38.43 19.06
CA PRO A 155 27.92 -38.55 18.98
C PRO A 155 27.25 -38.95 20.27
N ASN A 156 27.99 -39.41 21.27
CA ASN A 156 27.46 -39.85 22.59
C ASN A 156 27.67 -38.80 23.70
N SER A 157 28.20 -37.62 23.37
CA SER A 157 28.36 -36.58 24.37
C SER A 157 26.96 -36.04 24.77
N THR A 158 26.73 -35.93 26.08
CA THR A 158 25.50 -35.33 26.64
C THR A 158 25.28 -33.89 26.13
N ASP A 159 26.33 -33.19 25.72
CA ASP A 159 26.27 -31.86 25.15
C ASP A 159 25.66 -31.84 23.74
N ASN A 160 25.80 -32.92 22.95
CA ASN A 160 25.15 -33.04 21.66
C ASN A 160 23.62 -33.18 21.79
N ASP A 161 23.11 -33.89 22.79
CA ASP A 161 21.67 -33.99 23.07
C ASP A 161 21.08 -32.64 23.53
N ILE A 162 21.86 -31.85 24.31
CA ILE A 162 21.48 -30.52 24.77
C ILE A 162 21.50 -29.48 23.63
N ALA A 163 22.28 -29.70 22.57
CA ALA A 163 22.33 -28.76 21.43
C ALA A 163 20.98 -28.56 20.77
N GLY A 164 20.18 -29.60 20.64
CA GLY A 164 18.80 -29.51 20.16
C GLY A 164 17.93 -28.59 21.02
N ILE A 165 18.08 -28.72 22.35
CA ILE A 165 17.38 -27.90 23.33
C ILE A 165 17.84 -26.43 23.28
N LYS A 166 19.15 -26.17 23.21
CA LYS A 166 19.71 -24.81 23.06
C LYS A 166 19.21 -24.12 21.78
N ASN A 167 19.20 -24.84 20.67
CA ASN A 167 18.65 -24.30 19.42
C ASN A 167 17.15 -24.00 19.52
N TRP A 168 16.38 -24.89 20.18
CA TRP A 168 14.97 -24.64 20.44
C TRP A 168 14.74 -23.42 21.32
N PHE A 169 15.54 -23.24 22.40
CA PHE A 169 15.48 -22.03 23.23
C PHE A 169 15.80 -20.77 22.45
N ASN A 170 16.83 -20.75 21.63
CA ASN A 170 17.18 -19.59 20.80
C ASN A 170 16.05 -19.22 19.83
N GLU A 171 15.41 -20.21 19.22
CA GLU A 171 14.23 -19.98 18.37
C GLU A 171 13.02 -19.50 19.19
N PHE A 172 12.79 -20.08 20.37
CA PHE A 172 11.72 -19.68 21.26
C PHE A 172 11.87 -18.22 21.72
N PHE A 173 13.07 -17.81 22.15
CA PHE A 173 13.34 -16.42 22.52
C PHE A 173 13.12 -15.44 21.36
N ALA A 174 13.56 -15.78 20.15
CA ALA A 174 13.32 -14.96 18.98
C ALA A 174 11.82 -14.80 18.68
N LYS A 175 11.05 -15.89 18.78
CA LYS A 175 9.58 -15.88 18.62
C LYS A 175 8.89 -15.10 19.73
N ASP A 176 9.31 -15.30 20.99
CA ASP A 176 8.72 -14.62 22.15
C ASP A 176 8.97 -13.11 22.10
N THR A 177 10.21 -12.70 21.82
CA THR A 177 10.56 -11.27 21.62
C THR A 177 9.74 -10.66 20.50
N SER A 178 9.60 -11.35 19.36
CA SER A 178 8.78 -10.87 18.26
C SER A 178 7.30 -10.74 18.64
N ARG A 179 6.74 -11.69 19.41
CA ARG A 179 5.36 -11.62 19.93
C ARG A 179 5.18 -10.42 20.85
N LYS A 180 6.11 -10.19 21.78
CA LYS A 180 6.08 -9.04 22.70
C LYS A 180 6.12 -7.72 21.95
N ILE A 181 7.05 -7.55 21.00
CA ILE A 181 7.14 -6.34 20.16
C ILE A 181 5.84 -6.13 19.39
N ARG A 182 5.28 -7.18 18.75
CA ARG A 182 4.01 -7.09 18.03
C ARG A 182 2.84 -6.72 18.93
N ALA A 183 2.77 -7.29 20.15
CA ALA A 183 1.74 -6.96 21.13
C ALA A 183 1.82 -5.49 21.56
N VAL A 184 3.02 -4.98 21.87
CA VAL A 184 3.24 -3.57 22.22
C VAL A 184 2.88 -2.65 21.07
N ASN A 185 3.33 -2.97 19.83
CA ASN A 185 3.00 -2.17 18.65
C ASN A 185 1.49 -2.20 18.36
N LYS A 186 0.83 -3.35 18.55
CA LYS A 186 -0.63 -3.47 18.41
C LYS A 186 -1.33 -2.57 19.44
N ALA A 187 -0.98 -2.67 20.72
CA ALA A 187 -1.58 -1.85 21.78
C ALA A 187 -1.35 -0.35 21.55
N LYS A 188 -0.13 0.07 21.15
CA LYS A 188 0.17 1.47 20.81
C LYS A 188 -0.65 1.94 19.60
N GLY A 189 -0.65 1.13 18.53
CA GLY A 189 -1.36 1.48 17.30
C GLY A 189 -2.87 1.55 17.48
N GLU A 190 -3.46 0.72 18.35
CA GLU A 190 -4.89 0.75 18.69
C GLU A 190 -5.27 1.98 19.55
N ARG A 191 -4.33 2.53 20.35
CA ARG A 191 -4.52 3.78 21.09
C ARG A 191 -4.28 5.04 20.27
N GLY A 192 -3.93 4.91 18.99
CA GLY A 192 -3.65 6.06 18.11
C GLY A 192 -2.24 6.61 18.22
N GLU A 193 -1.36 5.97 19.00
CA GLU A 193 0.05 6.32 19.02
C GLU A 193 0.67 5.99 17.64
N ARG A 194 1.48 6.90 17.11
CA ARG A 194 2.14 6.71 15.81
C ARG A 194 3.19 5.62 15.90
N LEU A 195 3.10 4.62 15.02
CA LEU A 195 4.05 3.51 14.98
C LEU A 195 5.29 3.80 14.13
N THR A 196 5.20 4.73 13.17
CA THR A 196 6.34 5.11 12.33
C THR A 196 7.20 6.19 12.99
N THR A 197 8.51 6.02 12.90
CA THR A 197 9.50 7.02 13.35
C THR A 197 9.90 7.98 12.23
N ASN A 198 9.63 7.63 10.98
CA ASN A 198 9.96 8.46 9.82
C ASN A 198 8.97 9.61 9.68
N ILE A 199 9.51 10.82 9.54
CA ILE A 199 8.73 12.02 9.30
C ILE A 199 8.65 12.25 7.80
N PRO A 200 7.43 12.40 7.24
CA PRO A 200 7.28 12.68 5.82
C PRO A 200 7.82 14.06 5.46
N TYR A 201 8.11 14.26 4.19
CA TYR A 201 8.47 15.57 3.65
C TYR A 201 7.30 16.54 3.85
N GLY A 202 7.55 17.77 4.29
CA GLY A 202 6.51 18.74 4.68
C GLY A 202 6.28 18.85 6.18
N TYR A 203 6.83 17.90 6.97
CA TYR A 203 6.78 17.95 8.43
C TYR A 203 8.18 17.88 9.05
N LYS A 204 8.30 18.41 10.27
CA LYS A 204 9.46 18.29 11.15
C LYS A 204 9.02 17.91 12.56
N ARG A 205 9.97 17.48 13.40
CA ARG A 205 9.71 17.22 14.81
C ARG A 205 9.52 18.52 15.54
N ASP A 206 8.63 18.53 16.51
CA ASP A 206 8.53 19.60 17.48
C ASP A 206 9.83 19.63 18.31
N SER A 207 10.29 20.84 18.68
CA SER A 207 11.45 21.03 19.56
C SER A 207 11.20 20.52 20.98
N ASP A 208 9.97 20.69 21.47
CA ASP A 208 9.59 20.40 22.85
C ASP A 208 9.10 18.96 23.04
N ASP A 209 8.44 18.40 22.00
CA ASP A 209 7.97 17.02 22.01
C ASP A 209 8.34 16.29 20.70
N PRO A 210 9.43 15.50 20.70
CA PRO A 210 9.89 14.79 19.50
C PRO A 210 8.87 13.81 18.90
N LYS A 211 7.78 13.48 19.61
CA LYS A 211 6.70 12.63 19.11
C LYS A 211 5.69 13.40 18.28
N LYS A 212 5.61 14.73 18.44
CA LYS A 212 4.71 15.58 17.67
C LYS A 212 5.33 15.99 16.33
N TRP A 213 4.47 16.11 15.34
CA TRP A 213 4.81 16.66 14.03
C TRP A 213 4.29 18.08 13.94
N VAL A 214 5.16 18.98 13.50
CA VAL A 214 4.82 20.35 13.16
C VAL A 214 5.08 20.59 11.68
N ILE A 215 4.36 21.54 11.08
CA ILE A 215 4.51 21.86 9.66
C ILE A 215 5.90 22.48 9.43
N ASP A 216 6.57 22.03 8.40
CA ASP A 216 7.77 22.61 7.83
C ASP A 216 7.32 23.48 6.66
N GLU A 217 7.20 24.80 6.86
CA GLU A 217 6.52 25.70 5.94
C GLU A 217 7.08 25.65 4.51
N GLU A 218 8.41 25.63 4.36
CA GLU A 218 9.05 25.57 3.03
C GLU A 218 8.71 24.26 2.32
N ALA A 219 8.89 23.14 2.98
CA ALA A 219 8.58 21.83 2.41
C ALA A 219 7.07 21.62 2.22
N ALA A 220 6.22 22.16 3.11
CA ALA A 220 4.77 22.06 3.02
C ALA A 220 4.22 22.80 1.79
N GLN A 221 4.81 23.95 1.41
CA GLN A 221 4.43 24.64 0.17
C GLN A 221 4.64 23.76 -1.07
N ILE A 222 5.73 22.99 -1.10
CA ILE A 222 5.99 22.06 -2.21
C ILE A 222 4.98 20.91 -2.20
N VAL A 223 4.61 20.38 -1.02
CA VAL A 223 3.55 19.36 -0.90
C VAL A 223 2.23 19.91 -1.43
N LYS A 224 1.79 21.09 -0.99
CA LYS A 224 0.57 21.77 -1.48
C LYS A 224 0.60 21.92 -3.00
N ARG A 225 1.74 22.34 -3.54
CA ARG A 225 1.93 22.49 -4.99
C ARG A 225 1.82 21.17 -5.76
N ILE A 226 2.39 20.08 -5.23
CA ILE A 226 2.27 18.74 -5.84
C ILE A 226 0.80 18.33 -5.92
N PHE A 227 0.02 18.53 -4.86
CA PHE A 227 -1.42 18.26 -4.86
C PHE A 227 -2.18 19.16 -5.85
N SER A 228 -1.88 20.46 -5.90
CA SER A 228 -2.47 21.40 -6.87
C SER A 228 -2.18 20.98 -8.32
N LEU A 229 -0.94 20.64 -8.65
CA LEU A 229 -0.57 20.17 -9.97
C LEU A 229 -1.28 18.86 -10.36
N CYS A 230 -1.53 17.97 -9.38
CA CYS A 230 -2.32 16.78 -9.61
C CYS A 230 -3.80 17.12 -9.86
N MET A 231 -4.37 18.06 -9.12
CA MET A 231 -5.70 18.61 -9.36
C MET A 231 -5.82 19.25 -10.75
N GLU A 232 -4.76 19.87 -11.26
CA GLU A 232 -4.68 20.35 -12.65
C GLU A 232 -4.62 19.23 -13.69
N GLY A 233 -4.55 17.96 -13.26
CA GLY A 233 -4.51 16.79 -14.13
C GLY A 233 -3.13 16.35 -14.60
N LYS A 234 -2.06 16.85 -13.97
CA LYS A 234 -0.69 16.40 -14.25
C LYS A 234 -0.42 15.08 -13.50
N GLY A 235 0.17 14.12 -14.18
CA GLY A 235 0.61 12.86 -13.58
C GLY A 235 1.93 12.98 -12.82
N PRO A 236 2.28 11.99 -11.96
CA PRO A 236 3.50 12.04 -11.15
C PRO A 236 4.79 12.31 -11.93
N SER A 237 4.96 11.71 -13.12
CA SER A 237 6.14 11.95 -13.98
C SER A 237 6.21 13.39 -14.49
N GLN A 238 5.06 14.01 -14.83
CA GLN A 238 5.00 15.40 -15.30
C GLN A 238 5.29 16.37 -14.17
N ILE A 239 4.77 16.07 -12.96
CA ILE A 239 5.03 16.86 -11.76
C ILE A 239 6.52 16.80 -11.40
N ALA A 240 7.11 15.61 -11.41
CA ALA A 240 8.53 15.40 -11.15
C ALA A 240 9.41 16.22 -12.12
N ALA A 241 9.13 16.14 -13.42
CA ALA A 241 9.86 16.89 -14.45
C ALA A 241 9.70 18.42 -14.28
N LEU A 242 8.52 18.89 -13.84
CA LEU A 242 8.28 20.31 -13.59
C LEU A 242 9.09 20.80 -12.38
N LEU A 243 9.08 20.08 -11.26
CA LEU A 243 9.84 20.41 -10.06
C LEU A 243 11.35 20.40 -10.33
N GLU A 244 11.84 19.44 -11.13
CA GLU A 244 13.25 19.40 -11.55
C GLU A 244 13.62 20.62 -12.41
N LYS A 245 12.78 20.98 -13.39
CA LYS A 245 12.97 22.16 -14.25
C LYS A 245 13.03 23.46 -13.43
N GLU A 246 12.23 23.55 -12.38
CA GLU A 246 12.17 24.71 -11.48
C GLU A 246 13.25 24.69 -10.40
N LYS A 247 14.14 23.71 -10.43
CA LYS A 247 15.24 23.53 -9.46
C LYS A 247 14.74 23.48 -8.00
N VAL A 248 13.65 22.75 -7.77
CA VAL A 248 13.17 22.45 -6.42
C VAL A 248 13.95 21.27 -5.86
N LEU A 249 14.55 21.44 -4.67
CA LEU A 249 15.29 20.36 -4.00
C LEU A 249 14.40 19.16 -3.76
N ASN A 250 14.90 17.96 -4.08
CA ASN A 250 14.20 16.74 -3.75
C ASN A 250 14.18 16.49 -2.23
N PRO A 251 13.28 15.65 -1.69
CA PRO A 251 13.13 15.45 -0.24
C PRO A 251 14.41 15.00 0.48
N THR A 252 15.31 14.27 -0.18
CA THR A 252 16.58 13.81 0.41
C THR A 252 17.56 14.97 0.53
N ALA A 253 17.78 15.71 -0.57
CA ALA A 253 18.67 16.87 -0.58
C ALA A 253 18.16 17.96 0.38
N TYR A 254 16.85 18.21 0.41
CA TYR A 254 16.25 19.15 1.35
C TYR A 254 16.54 18.77 2.82
N LYS A 255 16.31 17.51 3.21
CA LYS A 255 16.58 17.02 4.56
C LYS A 255 18.06 17.13 4.92
N GLN A 256 18.96 16.88 3.97
CA GLN A 256 20.41 17.01 4.18
C GLN A 256 20.84 18.48 4.34
N ARG A 257 20.27 19.40 3.55
CA ARG A 257 20.47 20.85 3.71
C ARG A 257 20.10 21.32 5.13
N GLU A 258 19.01 20.77 5.68
CA GLU A 258 18.56 21.04 7.05
C GLU A 258 19.39 20.30 8.14
N GLY A 259 20.48 19.62 7.76
CA GLY A 259 21.34 18.87 8.70
C GLY A 259 20.68 17.59 9.27
N ARG A 260 19.57 17.12 8.69
CA ARG A 260 18.87 15.91 9.14
C ARG A 260 19.58 14.67 8.59
N LYS A 261 19.84 13.68 9.46
CA LYS A 261 20.41 12.39 9.04
C LYS A 261 19.45 11.67 8.10
N THR A 262 19.93 11.29 6.92
CA THR A 262 19.19 10.46 5.95
C THR A 262 19.96 9.16 5.72
N PRO A 263 19.27 8.02 5.50
CA PRO A 263 19.93 6.74 5.22
C PRO A 263 20.53 6.69 3.80
N HIS A 264 20.22 7.68 2.97
CA HIS A 264 20.65 7.76 1.57
C HIS A 264 21.82 8.72 1.41
N GLN A 265 22.71 8.38 0.50
CA GLN A 265 23.80 9.29 0.07
C GLN A 265 23.21 10.53 -0.60
N THR A 266 23.97 11.61 -0.61
CA THR A 266 23.60 12.85 -1.33
C THR A 266 23.43 12.52 -2.81
N PRO A 267 22.27 12.85 -3.41
CA PRO A 267 22.05 12.62 -4.83
C PRO A 267 23.01 13.45 -5.68
N GLU A 268 23.54 12.91 -6.78
CA GLU A 268 24.36 13.66 -7.75
C GLU A 268 23.60 14.88 -8.31
N ASN A 269 22.31 14.73 -8.54
CA ASN A 269 21.41 15.83 -8.92
C ASN A 269 20.40 16.08 -7.79
N GLU A 270 20.62 17.11 -7.02
CA GLU A 270 19.76 17.51 -5.88
C GLU A 270 18.34 17.92 -6.30
N TYR A 271 18.13 18.27 -7.55
CA TYR A 271 16.85 18.70 -8.11
C TYR A 271 16.08 17.57 -8.81
N ARG A 272 16.68 16.41 -8.94
CA ARG A 272 16.02 15.27 -9.60
C ARG A 272 14.94 14.68 -8.72
N TRP A 273 13.70 14.83 -9.15
CA TRP A 273 12.55 14.18 -8.55
C TRP A 273 12.22 12.88 -9.26
N HIS A 274 12.01 11.82 -8.51
CA HIS A 274 11.49 10.56 -9.05
C HIS A 274 9.96 10.57 -9.05
N GLU A 275 9.34 10.01 -10.08
CA GLU A 275 7.88 9.86 -10.16
C GLU A 275 7.30 9.06 -8.99
N SER A 276 8.05 8.05 -8.50
CA SER A 276 7.67 7.25 -7.33
C SER A 276 7.60 8.10 -6.05
N THR A 277 8.50 9.06 -5.88
CA THR A 277 8.47 9.98 -4.74
C THR A 277 7.24 10.88 -4.77
N VAL A 278 6.91 11.42 -5.95
CA VAL A 278 5.69 12.22 -6.14
C VAL A 278 4.44 11.37 -5.93
N ALA A 279 4.41 10.15 -6.48
CA ALA A 279 3.30 9.21 -6.28
C ALA A 279 3.09 8.88 -4.80
N TYR A 280 4.17 8.61 -4.06
CA TYR A 280 4.13 8.36 -2.63
C TYR A 280 3.58 9.57 -1.84
N ILE A 281 4.02 10.81 -2.16
CA ILE A 281 3.49 12.01 -1.53
C ILE A 281 1.98 12.13 -1.77
N LEU A 282 1.51 11.91 -2.99
CA LEU A 282 0.09 11.97 -3.34
C LEU A 282 -0.76 10.87 -2.68
N GLU A 283 -0.17 9.74 -2.29
CA GLU A 283 -0.85 8.62 -1.60
C GLU A 283 -0.83 8.74 -0.08
N TYR A 284 -0.03 9.62 0.47
CA TYR A 284 0.24 9.67 1.89
C TYR A 284 -0.86 10.43 2.64
N MET A 285 -1.85 9.69 3.17
CA MET A 285 -3.04 10.24 3.81
C MET A 285 -2.72 11.10 5.04
N GLU A 286 -1.58 10.89 5.70
CA GLU A 286 -1.18 11.67 6.87
C GLU A 286 -1.01 13.17 6.59
N TYR A 287 -0.91 13.60 5.33
CA TYR A 287 -0.96 15.02 5.00
C TYR A 287 -2.29 15.69 5.35
N THR A 288 -3.35 14.91 5.58
CA THR A 288 -4.66 15.40 6.05
C THR A 288 -4.74 15.57 7.57
N GLY A 289 -3.62 15.43 8.29
CA GLY A 289 -3.59 15.55 9.75
C GLY A 289 -3.99 14.29 10.49
N CYS A 290 -4.14 13.16 9.80
CA CYS A 290 -4.47 11.87 10.41
C CYS A 290 -3.24 11.01 10.66
N THR A 291 -3.34 10.05 11.55
CA THR A 291 -2.36 8.97 11.74
C THR A 291 -2.97 7.67 11.23
N VAL A 292 -2.27 7.01 10.30
CA VAL A 292 -2.70 5.71 9.75
C VAL A 292 -1.76 4.63 10.25
N ASN A 293 -2.25 3.78 11.13
CA ASN A 293 -1.50 2.65 11.67
C ASN A 293 -1.84 1.35 10.94
N PHE A 294 -0.96 0.37 11.04
CA PHE A 294 -1.11 -0.97 10.44
C PHE A 294 -1.23 -0.98 8.91
N LYS A 295 -0.50 -0.10 8.22
CA LYS A 295 -0.47 -0.05 6.75
C LYS A 295 0.06 -1.33 6.12
N THR A 296 1.04 -1.95 6.78
CA THR A 296 1.68 -3.19 6.32
C THR A 296 1.77 -4.21 7.43
N TYR A 297 1.88 -5.48 7.05
CA TYR A 297 2.10 -6.58 7.97
C TYR A 297 3.11 -7.58 7.41
N THR A 298 3.68 -8.40 8.30
CA THR A 298 4.52 -9.55 7.96
C THR A 298 3.91 -10.81 8.55
N ASN A 299 3.92 -11.92 7.82
CA ASN A 299 3.28 -13.17 8.27
C ASN A 299 4.01 -13.81 9.45
N SER A 300 5.33 -13.79 9.43
CA SER A 300 6.15 -14.43 10.45
C SER A 300 7.46 -13.68 10.68
N ILE A 301 8.23 -14.10 11.69
CA ILE A 301 9.59 -13.59 11.95
C ILE A 301 10.56 -14.01 10.83
N TRP A 302 10.26 -15.10 10.14
CA TRP A 302 11.08 -15.67 9.06
C TRP A 302 10.77 -15.06 7.69
N ASP A 303 9.52 -14.57 7.51
CA ASP A 303 9.09 -13.91 6.28
C ASP A 303 9.17 -12.39 6.46
N LYS A 304 10.29 -11.81 6.06
CA LYS A 304 10.54 -10.35 6.13
C LYS A 304 9.79 -9.56 5.06
N LYS A 305 9.09 -10.24 4.14
CA LYS A 305 8.32 -9.57 3.09
C LYS A 305 7.15 -8.81 3.71
N GLN A 306 7.21 -7.49 3.62
CA GLN A 306 6.09 -6.63 3.98
C GLN A 306 4.97 -6.76 2.94
N ARG A 307 3.75 -6.94 3.41
CA ARG A 307 2.53 -6.99 2.61
C ARG A 307 1.66 -5.82 2.99
N GLU A 308 1.01 -5.26 2.01
CA GLU A 308 0.05 -4.18 2.23
C GLU A 308 -1.18 -4.71 2.96
N ASN A 309 -1.63 -3.97 3.98
CA ASN A 309 -2.83 -4.31 4.73
C ASN A 309 -4.03 -3.64 4.07
N PRO A 310 -5.13 -4.37 3.80
CA PRO A 310 -6.36 -3.78 3.28
C PRO A 310 -6.84 -2.60 4.13
N MET A 311 -7.49 -1.62 3.52
CA MET A 311 -7.96 -0.41 4.22
C MET A 311 -8.82 -0.71 5.44
N GLU A 312 -9.64 -1.76 5.37
CA GLU A 312 -10.52 -2.22 6.47
C GLU A 312 -9.77 -2.63 7.74
N ASN A 313 -8.53 -3.10 7.59
CA ASN A 313 -7.67 -3.53 8.69
C ASN A 313 -6.72 -2.43 9.18
N ARG A 314 -6.69 -1.27 8.52
CA ARG A 314 -5.93 -0.11 8.96
C ARG A 314 -6.70 0.64 10.05
N LYS A 315 -5.98 1.26 10.98
CA LYS A 315 -6.58 2.15 11.99
C LYS A 315 -6.22 3.59 11.66
N ILE A 316 -7.25 4.41 11.47
CA ILE A 316 -7.11 5.82 11.11
C ILE A 316 -7.59 6.66 12.29
N PHE A 317 -6.75 7.59 12.72
CA PHE A 317 -7.04 8.55 13.79
C PHE A 317 -6.93 9.95 13.21
N TYR A 318 -8.03 10.68 13.21
CA TYR A 318 -8.10 12.02 12.65
C TYR A 318 -7.59 13.08 13.64
N ASN A 319 -7.17 14.25 13.12
CA ASN A 319 -6.75 15.41 13.90
C ASN A 319 -5.61 15.13 14.89
N THR A 320 -4.65 14.28 14.51
CA THR A 320 -3.50 13.94 15.35
C THR A 320 -2.33 14.91 15.22
N HIS A 321 -2.31 15.71 14.15
CA HIS A 321 -1.31 16.75 13.88
C HIS A 321 -1.87 17.76 12.86
N PRO A 322 -1.26 18.94 12.69
CA PRO A 322 -1.71 19.95 11.74
C PRO A 322 -1.74 19.42 10.31
N ALA A 323 -2.86 19.61 9.61
CA ALA A 323 -3.02 19.19 8.22
C ALA A 323 -2.30 20.14 7.26
N ILE A 324 -1.60 19.61 6.27
CA ILE A 324 -1.04 20.37 5.13
C ILE A 324 -2.08 20.47 4.01
N ILE A 325 -2.84 19.40 3.80
CA ILE A 325 -3.86 19.25 2.75
C ILE A 325 -5.20 18.94 3.42
N SER A 326 -6.31 19.49 2.92
CA SER A 326 -7.64 19.10 3.39
C SER A 326 -7.98 17.67 2.92
N LEU A 327 -8.82 16.97 3.69
CA LEU A 327 -9.29 15.63 3.34
C LEU A 327 -9.99 15.62 1.97
N GLU A 328 -10.81 16.66 1.69
CA GLU A 328 -11.49 16.81 0.41
C GLU A 328 -10.54 16.83 -0.80
N VAL A 329 -9.46 17.62 -0.70
CA VAL A 329 -8.44 17.70 -1.77
C VAL A 329 -7.71 16.38 -1.92
N PHE A 330 -7.42 15.71 -0.81
CA PHE A 330 -6.79 14.40 -0.82
C PHE A 330 -7.66 13.37 -1.54
N ASP A 331 -8.93 13.24 -1.15
CA ASP A 331 -9.87 12.28 -1.74
C ASP A 331 -10.07 12.55 -3.23
N LYS A 332 -10.21 13.81 -3.61
CA LYS A 332 -10.33 14.20 -5.02
C LYS A 332 -9.09 13.84 -5.84
N VAL A 333 -7.92 14.00 -5.26
CA VAL A 333 -6.65 13.56 -5.90
C VAL A 333 -6.63 12.04 -6.06
N GLN A 334 -7.11 11.25 -5.07
CA GLN A 334 -7.20 9.79 -5.23
C GLN A 334 -8.17 9.41 -6.36
N GLU A 335 -9.34 10.04 -6.47
CA GLU A 335 -10.27 9.82 -7.58
C GLU A 335 -9.62 10.11 -8.94
N ILE A 336 -8.93 11.25 -9.08
CA ILE A 336 -8.23 11.62 -10.31
C ILE A 336 -7.17 10.57 -10.67
N ARG A 337 -6.42 10.07 -9.68
CA ARG A 337 -5.35 9.09 -9.88
C ARG A 337 -5.87 7.69 -10.24
N GLN A 338 -7.03 7.30 -9.75
CA GLN A 338 -7.69 6.05 -10.13
C GLN A 338 -8.19 6.07 -11.59
N GLN A 339 -8.44 7.25 -12.13
CA GLN A 339 -8.84 7.39 -13.52
C GLN A 339 -7.64 7.22 -14.45
N ARG A 340 -7.65 6.17 -15.28
CA ARG A 340 -6.61 5.95 -16.28
C ARG A 340 -6.65 7.06 -17.34
N HIS A 341 -5.65 7.92 -17.38
CA HIS A 341 -5.45 8.88 -18.45
C HIS A 341 -4.67 8.25 -19.61
N ARG A 342 -5.28 8.22 -20.79
CA ARG A 342 -4.57 7.81 -22.01
C ARG A 342 -3.73 9.00 -22.49
N ARG A 343 -2.42 8.81 -22.58
CA ARG A 343 -1.53 9.85 -23.17
C ARG A 343 -1.90 10.04 -24.65
N THR A 344 -2.02 11.30 -25.10
CA THR A 344 -2.09 11.61 -26.54
C THR A 344 -0.71 11.41 -27.16
N ALA A 345 -0.65 11.02 -28.43
CA ALA A 345 0.62 10.85 -29.15
C ALA A 345 1.45 12.16 -29.20
N THR A 346 0.78 13.29 -29.13
CA THR A 346 1.38 14.64 -29.19
C THR A 346 1.81 15.19 -27.81
N GLY A 347 1.50 14.48 -26.72
CA GLY A 347 1.70 14.98 -25.35
C GLY A 347 0.75 16.12 -24.93
N LYS A 348 -0.09 16.65 -25.85
CA LYS A 348 -1.10 17.66 -25.53
C LYS A 348 -2.15 17.06 -24.58
N SER A 349 -2.55 17.80 -23.54
CA SER A 349 -3.61 17.45 -22.61
C SER A 349 -4.69 18.53 -22.61
N ASN A 350 -5.91 18.16 -22.19
CA ASN A 350 -7.02 19.10 -22.02
C ASN A 350 -7.57 18.96 -20.60
N MET A 351 -8.02 20.08 -20.00
CA MET A 351 -8.52 20.12 -18.61
C MET A 351 -9.71 19.20 -18.39
N PHE A 352 -10.52 18.97 -19.41
CA PHE A 352 -11.69 18.08 -19.36
C PHE A 352 -11.34 16.60 -19.54
N SER A 353 -10.09 16.26 -19.77
CA SER A 353 -9.68 14.85 -19.94
C SER A 353 -10.02 14.04 -18.69
N GLY A 354 -10.80 12.99 -18.87
CA GLY A 354 -11.29 12.12 -17.78
C GLY A 354 -12.61 12.55 -17.16
N LEU A 355 -13.12 13.78 -17.43
CA LEU A 355 -14.39 14.30 -16.91
C LEU A 355 -15.56 14.19 -17.89
N VAL A 356 -15.31 13.90 -19.18
CA VAL A 356 -16.35 13.90 -20.23
C VAL A 356 -16.80 12.49 -20.53
N PHE A 357 -18.12 12.28 -20.51
CA PHE A 357 -18.76 10.98 -20.70
C PHE A 357 -19.85 11.07 -21.80
N CYS A 358 -20.10 9.96 -22.45
CA CYS A 358 -21.23 9.79 -23.35
C CYS A 358 -22.52 9.63 -22.54
N ASN A 359 -23.56 10.38 -22.86
CA ASN A 359 -24.82 10.25 -22.13
C ASN A 359 -25.55 8.94 -22.45
N ASP A 360 -25.36 8.33 -23.63
CA ASP A 360 -26.02 7.08 -24.02
C ASP A 360 -25.33 5.86 -23.41
N CYS A 361 -24.03 5.67 -23.70
CA CYS A 361 -23.30 4.47 -23.24
C CYS A 361 -22.53 4.66 -21.93
N LYS A 362 -22.58 5.85 -21.32
CA LYS A 362 -21.89 6.23 -20.06
C LYS A 362 -20.36 6.03 -20.08
N GLN A 363 -19.78 5.68 -21.22
CA GLN A 363 -18.33 5.55 -21.38
C GLN A 363 -17.66 6.90 -21.61
N LYS A 364 -16.35 6.98 -21.30
CA LYS A 364 -15.57 8.22 -21.45
C LYS A 364 -15.47 8.68 -22.90
N LEU A 365 -15.54 10.00 -23.11
CA LEU A 365 -15.07 10.62 -24.33
C LEU A 365 -13.58 10.89 -24.22
N TYR A 366 -12.82 10.48 -25.24
CA TYR A 366 -11.38 10.72 -25.29
C TYR A 366 -11.05 11.99 -26.05
N TYR A 367 -10.14 12.76 -25.49
CA TYR A 367 -9.55 13.91 -26.15
C TYR A 367 -8.73 13.46 -27.36
N SER A 368 -9.02 14.05 -28.51
CA SER A 368 -8.37 13.74 -29.78
C SER A 368 -7.74 15.01 -30.35
N THR A 369 -6.45 14.95 -30.57
CA THR A 369 -5.65 16.06 -31.14
C THR A 369 -4.52 15.50 -31.99
N THR A 370 -3.96 16.33 -32.87
CA THR A 370 -2.76 16.04 -33.67
C THR A 370 -1.75 17.18 -33.51
N SER A 371 -0.52 16.97 -33.99
CA SER A 371 0.50 18.03 -34.02
C SER A 371 0.09 19.24 -34.87
N TYR A 372 -0.71 19.00 -35.92
CA TYR A 372 -1.16 20.00 -36.88
C TYR A 372 -2.48 20.69 -36.51
N PHE A 373 -3.19 20.20 -35.47
CA PHE A 373 -4.44 20.81 -35.06
C PHE A 373 -4.20 22.11 -34.32
N GLU A 374 -4.94 23.15 -34.75
CA GLU A 374 -5.14 24.34 -33.95
C GLU A 374 -6.03 24.02 -32.73
N LYS A 375 -5.93 24.79 -31.63
CA LYS A 375 -6.73 24.60 -30.41
C LYS A 375 -8.24 24.47 -30.72
N ARG A 376 -8.77 25.18 -31.71
CA ARG A 376 -10.18 25.14 -32.12
C ARG A 376 -10.59 23.82 -32.78
N GLN A 377 -9.64 23.02 -33.25
CA GLN A 377 -9.90 21.77 -33.97
C GLN A 377 -9.89 20.56 -33.03
N ASP A 378 -9.32 20.69 -31.84
CA ASP A 378 -9.30 19.65 -30.83
C ASP A 378 -10.71 19.26 -30.40
N PHE A 379 -10.93 17.98 -30.13
CA PHE A 379 -12.28 17.48 -29.85
C PHE A 379 -12.29 16.29 -28.90
N PHE A 380 -13.46 16.01 -28.33
CA PHE A 380 -13.76 14.81 -27.57
C PHE A 380 -14.65 13.88 -28.42
N ILE A 381 -14.37 12.57 -28.37
CA ILE A 381 -15.12 11.53 -29.09
C ILE A 381 -15.39 10.34 -28.18
N CYS A 382 -16.60 9.78 -28.27
CA CYS A 382 -17.00 8.60 -27.52
C CYS A 382 -16.07 7.41 -27.80
N SER A 383 -15.55 6.79 -26.73
CA SER A 383 -14.64 5.65 -26.81
C SER A 383 -15.31 4.42 -27.44
N THR A 384 -16.57 4.16 -27.12
CA THR A 384 -17.35 3.05 -27.66
C THR A 384 -17.59 3.23 -29.16
N HIS A 385 -18.04 4.42 -29.59
CA HIS A 385 -18.24 4.73 -30.99
C HIS A 385 -16.95 4.63 -31.83
N ARG A 386 -15.82 5.03 -31.25
CA ARG A 386 -14.51 4.94 -31.91
C ARG A 386 -14.09 3.50 -32.19
N VAL A 387 -14.45 2.57 -31.30
CA VAL A 387 -14.08 1.15 -31.43
C VAL A 387 -15.14 0.39 -32.26
N ASN A 388 -16.43 0.64 -31.98
CA ASN A 388 -17.54 -0.02 -32.65
C ASN A 388 -18.69 0.99 -32.83
N LYS A 389 -18.96 1.35 -34.11
CA LYS A 389 -19.97 2.34 -34.47
C LYS A 389 -21.40 1.86 -34.23
N ASP A 390 -21.62 0.55 -34.17
CA ASP A 390 -22.96 -0.03 -34.01
C ASP A 390 -23.40 -0.02 -32.53
N LYS A 391 -22.43 0.03 -31.59
CA LYS A 391 -22.73 -0.01 -30.16
C LYS A 391 -23.10 1.34 -29.56
N CYS A 392 -22.77 2.45 -30.21
CA CYS A 392 -23.11 3.78 -29.74
C CYS A 392 -23.15 4.76 -30.90
N SER A 393 -24.08 5.71 -30.87
CA SER A 393 -24.15 6.80 -31.81
C SER A 393 -22.95 7.75 -31.70
N GLY A 394 -22.68 8.54 -32.73
CA GLY A 394 -21.48 9.40 -32.80
C GLY A 394 -21.55 10.60 -31.87
N HIS A 395 -21.10 10.46 -30.62
CA HIS A 395 -20.92 11.57 -29.71
C HIS A 395 -19.56 12.24 -29.92
N TYR A 396 -19.62 13.49 -30.32
CA TYR A 396 -18.46 14.31 -30.66
C TYR A 396 -18.72 15.75 -30.27
N ILE A 397 -17.80 16.38 -29.55
CA ILE A 397 -17.86 17.81 -29.24
C ILE A 397 -16.48 18.45 -29.32
N ARG A 398 -16.40 19.68 -29.86
CA ARG A 398 -15.14 20.43 -29.89
C ARG A 398 -14.76 20.86 -28.46
N ALA A 399 -13.47 20.78 -28.15
CA ALA A 399 -12.97 21.11 -26.82
C ALA A 399 -13.26 22.56 -26.42
N VAL A 400 -13.11 23.51 -27.38
CA VAL A 400 -13.39 24.95 -27.15
C VAL A 400 -14.87 25.20 -26.86
N VAL A 401 -15.76 24.50 -27.56
CA VAL A 401 -17.22 24.64 -27.34
C VAL A 401 -17.62 24.08 -26.00
N LEU A 402 -17.06 22.93 -25.61
CA LEU A 402 -17.29 22.35 -24.30
C LEU A 402 -16.83 23.29 -23.18
N GLU A 403 -15.64 23.87 -23.33
CA GLU A 403 -15.09 24.85 -22.38
C GLU A 403 -16.01 26.06 -22.21
N GLN A 404 -16.52 26.62 -23.30
CA GLN A 404 -17.44 27.74 -23.25
C GLN A 404 -18.78 27.41 -22.58
N ILE A 405 -19.37 26.25 -22.91
CA ILE A 405 -20.64 25.81 -22.31
C ILE A 405 -20.47 25.61 -20.80
N VAL A 406 -19.43 24.86 -20.41
CA VAL A 406 -19.21 24.55 -18.99
C VAL A 406 -18.86 25.81 -18.21
N TRP A 407 -18.02 26.68 -18.74
CA TRP A 407 -17.66 27.93 -18.11
C TRP A 407 -18.88 28.84 -17.89
N LYS A 408 -19.70 29.04 -18.94
CA LYS A 408 -20.92 29.82 -18.83
C LYS A 408 -21.85 29.28 -17.73
N HIS A 409 -22.06 27.96 -17.71
CA HIS A 409 -22.92 27.34 -16.71
C HIS A 409 -22.35 27.47 -15.28
N ILE A 410 -21.02 27.36 -15.11
CA ILE A 410 -20.37 27.59 -13.82
C ILE A 410 -20.57 29.04 -13.38
N GLN A 411 -20.42 30.03 -14.27
CA GLN A 411 -20.66 31.43 -13.95
C GLN A 411 -22.11 31.70 -13.51
N GLU A 412 -23.09 31.05 -14.16
CA GLU A 412 -24.49 31.12 -13.77
C GLU A 412 -24.72 30.52 -12.37
N VAL A 413 -24.13 29.34 -12.09
CA VAL A 413 -24.17 28.73 -10.75
C VAL A 413 -23.53 29.64 -9.70
N VAL A 414 -22.34 30.20 -9.98
CA VAL A 414 -21.65 31.13 -9.08
C VAL A 414 -22.54 32.36 -8.80
N SER A 415 -23.18 32.90 -9.83
CA SER A 415 -24.10 34.05 -9.69
C SER A 415 -25.29 33.72 -8.78
N VAL A 416 -25.95 32.58 -9.00
CA VAL A 416 -27.10 32.13 -8.18
C VAL A 416 -26.67 31.89 -6.74
N VAL A 417 -25.60 31.14 -6.51
CA VAL A 417 -25.10 30.82 -5.16
C VAL A 417 -24.65 32.07 -4.41
N THR A 418 -24.01 33.03 -5.11
CA THR A 418 -23.54 34.26 -4.45
C THR A 418 -24.65 35.25 -4.11
N ARG A 419 -25.61 35.37 -5.01
CA ARG A 419 -26.72 36.36 -4.82
C ARG A 419 -27.87 35.81 -4.01
N TYR A 420 -28.18 34.54 -4.12
CA TYR A 420 -29.39 33.89 -3.57
C TYR A 420 -29.06 32.62 -2.79
N GLU A 421 -28.07 32.69 -1.93
CA GLU A 421 -27.58 31.53 -1.17
C GLU A 421 -28.68 30.79 -0.39
N ALA A 422 -29.52 31.55 0.33
CA ALA A 422 -30.59 30.95 1.13
C ALA A 422 -31.60 30.20 0.26
N TYR A 423 -31.96 30.78 -0.91
CA TYR A 423 -32.88 30.17 -1.86
C TYR A 423 -32.23 28.92 -2.51
N PHE A 424 -30.98 29.01 -2.93
CA PHE A 424 -30.24 27.87 -3.47
C PHE A 424 -30.19 26.70 -2.47
N ARG A 425 -29.90 26.99 -1.20
CA ARG A 425 -29.91 25.98 -0.13
C ARG A 425 -31.25 25.30 0.00
N SER A 426 -32.33 26.10 0.13
CA SER A 426 -33.70 25.61 0.27
C SER A 426 -34.12 24.72 -0.89
N GLU A 427 -33.86 25.13 -2.13
CA GLU A 427 -34.18 24.35 -3.33
C GLU A 427 -33.37 23.04 -3.43
N MET A 428 -32.08 23.09 -3.11
CA MET A 428 -31.25 21.89 -3.13
C MET A 428 -31.62 20.92 -2.01
N GLU A 429 -31.92 21.43 -0.82
CA GLU A 429 -32.44 20.62 0.29
C GLU A 429 -33.79 19.99 -0.07
N GLN A 430 -34.72 20.75 -0.67
CA GLN A 430 -36.01 20.23 -1.08
C GLN A 430 -35.92 19.14 -2.14
N LYS A 431 -35.06 19.31 -3.15
CA LYS A 431 -34.79 18.27 -4.17
C LYS A 431 -34.24 16.99 -3.56
N LEU A 432 -33.27 17.12 -2.67
CA LEU A 432 -32.65 15.97 -2.00
C LEU A 432 -33.64 15.29 -1.04
N ARG A 433 -34.48 16.08 -0.33
CA ARG A 433 -35.55 15.55 0.52
C ARG A 433 -36.57 14.75 -0.26
N ILE A 434 -37.08 15.27 -1.37
CA ILE A 434 -38.07 14.55 -2.21
C ILE A 434 -37.50 13.21 -2.71
N GLN A 435 -36.23 13.16 -3.02
CA GLN A 435 -35.55 11.92 -3.48
C GLN A 435 -35.18 10.96 -2.34
N GLY A 436 -35.00 11.45 -1.11
CA GLY A 436 -34.36 10.72 -0.01
C GLY A 436 -35.30 10.31 1.14
N GLU A 437 -36.37 11.06 1.46
CA GLU A 437 -37.16 10.80 2.68
C GLU A 437 -37.87 9.43 2.70
N GLU A 438 -38.45 9.01 1.59
CA GLU A 438 -39.07 7.68 1.52
C GLU A 438 -38.03 6.56 1.63
N SER A 439 -36.90 6.72 0.93
CA SER A 439 -35.79 5.77 0.98
C SER A 439 -35.16 5.69 2.37
N LEU A 440 -34.95 6.83 3.02
CA LEU A 440 -34.38 6.90 4.37
C LEU A 440 -35.27 6.19 5.39
N ARG A 441 -36.58 6.47 5.37
CA ARG A 441 -37.55 5.79 6.24
C ARG A 441 -37.58 4.27 5.98
N LEU A 442 -37.49 3.85 4.72
CA LEU A 442 -37.43 2.46 4.36
C LEU A 442 -36.15 1.78 4.89
N TYR A 443 -35.00 2.44 4.71
CA TYR A 443 -33.70 1.93 5.19
C TYR A 443 -33.66 1.86 6.71
N GLN A 444 -34.13 2.87 7.43
CA GLN A 444 -34.20 2.88 8.90
C GLN A 444 -35.14 1.76 9.41
N LYS A 445 -36.32 1.58 8.79
CA LYS A 445 -37.23 0.51 9.14
C LYS A 445 -36.61 -0.89 8.91
N ARG A 446 -35.94 -1.06 7.78
CA ARG A 446 -35.28 -2.33 7.43
C ARG A 446 -34.08 -2.59 8.34
N LEU A 447 -33.31 -1.56 8.72
CA LEU A 447 -32.20 -1.67 9.67
C LEU A 447 -32.68 -2.22 11.01
N VAL A 448 -33.73 -1.61 11.59
CA VAL A 448 -34.33 -2.06 12.87
C VAL A 448 -34.82 -3.50 12.77
N GLN A 449 -35.44 -3.89 11.65
CA GLN A 449 -35.89 -5.28 11.44
C GLN A 449 -34.74 -6.27 11.38
N ALA A 450 -33.66 -5.90 10.65
CA ALA A 450 -32.47 -6.76 10.51
C ALA A 450 -31.73 -6.92 11.86
N GLU A 451 -31.56 -5.86 12.62
CA GLU A 451 -30.95 -5.89 13.95
C GLU A 451 -31.77 -6.72 14.95
N LYS A 452 -33.10 -6.55 14.93
CA LYS A 452 -34.01 -7.38 15.74
C LYS A 452 -33.87 -8.86 15.39
N ARG A 453 -33.85 -9.18 14.09
CA ARG A 453 -33.72 -10.58 13.62
C ARG A 453 -32.37 -11.19 13.99
N ILE A 454 -31.29 -10.42 13.95
CA ILE A 454 -29.97 -10.87 14.43
C ILE A 454 -30.05 -11.24 15.92
N GLY A 455 -30.67 -10.40 16.75
CA GLY A 455 -30.86 -10.69 18.17
C GLY A 455 -31.77 -11.90 18.45
N GLU A 456 -32.76 -12.15 17.59
CA GLU A 456 -33.58 -13.38 17.65
C GLU A 456 -32.74 -14.63 17.31
N LEU A 457 -31.91 -14.53 16.27
CA LEU A 457 -31.03 -15.65 15.86
C LEU A 457 -29.99 -15.97 16.94
N ASP A 458 -29.45 -14.98 17.63
CA ASP A 458 -28.53 -15.21 18.77
C ASP A 458 -29.24 -15.99 19.90
N ARG A 459 -30.48 -15.63 20.22
CA ARG A 459 -31.27 -16.36 21.24
C ARG A 459 -31.63 -17.77 20.80
N LEU A 460 -32.00 -17.95 19.54
CA LEU A 460 -32.30 -19.26 18.98
C LEU A 460 -31.05 -20.14 18.95
N PHE A 461 -29.89 -19.59 18.64
CA PHE A 461 -28.63 -20.32 18.65
C PHE A 461 -28.28 -20.84 20.05
N ILE A 462 -28.41 -19.99 21.08
CA ILE A 462 -28.22 -20.41 22.47
C ILE A 462 -29.17 -21.54 22.82
N ARG A 463 -30.45 -21.44 22.47
CA ARG A 463 -31.47 -22.44 22.77
C ARG A 463 -31.21 -23.80 22.10
N ILE A 464 -30.86 -23.80 20.80
CA ILE A 464 -30.53 -25.08 20.12
C ILE A 464 -29.26 -25.71 20.69
N TYR A 465 -28.30 -24.90 21.15
CA TYR A 465 -27.11 -25.40 21.83
C TYR A 465 -27.45 -26.05 23.16
N GLU A 466 -28.30 -25.43 24.00
CA GLU A 466 -28.79 -26.00 25.25
C GLU A 466 -29.59 -27.28 25.05
N ASP A 467 -30.46 -27.32 24.03
CA ASP A 467 -31.26 -28.52 23.71
C ASP A 467 -30.40 -29.67 23.16
N ASN A 468 -29.34 -29.37 22.43
CA ASN A 468 -28.37 -30.38 21.98
C ASN A 468 -27.56 -30.94 23.17
N VAL A 469 -27.03 -30.07 24.05
CA VAL A 469 -26.32 -30.52 25.25
C VAL A 469 -27.21 -31.31 26.20
N ALA A 470 -28.51 -31.00 26.26
CA ALA A 470 -29.51 -31.76 27.05
C ALA A 470 -29.98 -33.05 26.38
N GLY A 471 -29.47 -33.39 25.20
CA GLY A 471 -29.84 -34.60 24.45
C GLY A 471 -31.23 -34.58 23.81
N LYS A 472 -31.90 -33.41 23.79
CA LYS A 472 -33.21 -33.22 23.14
C LYS A 472 -33.14 -33.02 21.64
N LEU A 473 -31.98 -32.58 21.15
CA LEU A 473 -31.70 -32.36 19.74
C LEU A 473 -30.49 -33.20 19.34
N ASP A 474 -30.59 -33.95 18.25
CA ASP A 474 -29.50 -34.76 17.74
C ASP A 474 -28.43 -33.88 17.05
N ASP A 475 -27.19 -34.39 16.99
CA ASP A 475 -26.02 -33.63 16.47
C ASP A 475 -26.18 -33.27 14.98
N GLU A 476 -26.85 -34.07 14.18
CA GLU A 476 -27.03 -33.81 12.75
C GLU A 476 -27.98 -32.64 12.52
N ARG A 477 -29.10 -32.60 13.25
CA ARG A 477 -30.05 -31.47 13.21
C ARG A 477 -29.44 -30.21 13.80
N PHE A 478 -28.68 -30.33 14.90
CA PHE A 478 -27.95 -29.20 15.47
C PHE A 478 -26.98 -28.59 14.47
N ALA A 479 -26.17 -29.41 13.80
CA ALA A 479 -25.22 -28.94 12.78
C ALA A 479 -25.93 -28.25 11.61
N MET A 480 -27.06 -28.79 11.13
CA MET A 480 -27.86 -28.21 10.05
C MET A 480 -28.46 -26.86 10.46
N MET A 481 -29.08 -26.75 11.64
CA MET A 481 -29.70 -25.52 12.13
C MET A 481 -28.66 -24.45 12.46
N SER A 482 -27.57 -24.85 13.08
CA SER A 482 -26.44 -23.99 13.39
C SER A 482 -25.82 -23.34 12.13
N LYS A 483 -25.64 -24.14 11.07
CA LYS A 483 -25.18 -23.67 9.77
C LYS A 483 -26.15 -22.66 9.16
N ASN A 484 -27.43 -22.95 9.15
CA ASN A 484 -28.46 -22.06 8.59
C ASN A 484 -28.53 -20.73 9.36
N TYR A 485 -28.53 -20.78 10.69
CA TYR A 485 -28.54 -19.53 11.50
C TYR A 485 -27.28 -18.70 11.34
N THR A 486 -26.13 -19.34 11.22
CA THR A 486 -24.86 -18.66 10.98
C THR A 486 -24.84 -17.97 9.62
N GLU A 487 -25.38 -18.62 8.58
CA GLU A 487 -25.43 -18.06 7.23
C GLU A 487 -26.44 -16.92 7.13
N GLU A 488 -27.65 -17.07 7.72
CA GLU A 488 -28.65 -16.01 7.82
C GLU A 488 -28.09 -14.80 8.58
N GLN A 489 -27.42 -15.01 9.72
CA GLN A 489 -26.81 -13.95 10.50
C GLN A 489 -25.69 -13.22 9.75
N LYS A 490 -24.89 -13.95 8.99
CA LYS A 490 -23.83 -13.35 8.14
C LYS A 490 -24.42 -12.44 7.07
N ASN A 491 -25.50 -12.89 6.43
CA ASN A 491 -26.18 -12.11 5.39
C ASN A 491 -26.83 -10.85 5.98
N LEU A 492 -27.52 -10.98 7.13
CA LEU A 492 -28.12 -9.85 7.82
C LEU A 492 -27.08 -8.82 8.33
N LYS A 493 -25.93 -9.27 8.85
CA LYS A 493 -24.83 -8.38 9.23
C LYS A 493 -24.24 -7.61 8.05
N ALA A 494 -24.16 -8.23 6.89
CA ALA A 494 -23.75 -7.55 5.66
C ALA A 494 -24.79 -6.52 5.21
N GLU A 495 -26.10 -6.87 5.30
CA GLU A 495 -27.22 -5.98 5.00
C GLU A 495 -27.26 -4.77 5.96
N VAL A 496 -27.08 -4.98 7.26
CA VAL A 496 -27.01 -3.91 8.28
C VAL A 496 -25.89 -2.93 7.94
N LYS A 497 -24.69 -3.43 7.60
CA LYS A 497 -23.55 -2.57 7.21
C LYS A 497 -23.88 -1.72 5.98
N ASN A 498 -24.51 -2.31 4.98
CA ASN A 498 -24.90 -1.58 3.76
C ASN A 498 -25.99 -0.53 4.05
N LEU A 499 -27.02 -0.86 4.85
CA LEU A 499 -28.08 0.07 5.23
C LEU A 499 -27.54 1.23 6.07
N GLN A 500 -26.64 0.98 7.02
CA GLN A 500 -25.97 2.01 7.80
C GLN A 500 -25.16 2.97 6.93
N GLN A 501 -24.46 2.43 5.92
CA GLN A 501 -23.73 3.25 4.96
C GLN A 501 -24.68 4.14 4.14
N GLN A 502 -25.78 3.58 3.63
CA GLN A 502 -26.78 4.33 2.85
C GLN A 502 -27.48 5.43 3.68
N ILE A 503 -27.79 5.17 4.95
CA ILE A 503 -28.33 6.17 5.87
C ILE A 503 -27.32 7.30 6.09
N HIS A 504 -26.07 6.95 6.37
CA HIS A 504 -24.99 7.92 6.58
C HIS A 504 -24.73 8.79 5.34
N GLU A 505 -24.73 8.20 4.14
CA GLU A 505 -24.59 8.94 2.88
C GLU A 505 -25.72 9.96 2.69
N GLN A 506 -26.95 9.65 3.10
CA GLN A 506 -28.08 10.58 3.03
C GLN A 506 -28.03 11.67 4.09
N GLU A 507 -27.60 11.35 5.31
CA GLU A 507 -27.44 12.35 6.38
C GLU A 507 -26.34 13.37 6.07
N GLN A 508 -25.32 12.99 5.29
CA GLN A 508 -24.25 13.88 4.82
C GLN A 508 -24.70 14.89 3.75
N GLN A 509 -25.90 14.77 3.19
CA GLN A 509 -26.32 15.62 2.07
C GLN A 509 -26.42 17.11 2.44
N ALA A 510 -26.88 17.45 3.63
CA ALA A 510 -26.94 18.83 4.08
C ALA A 510 -25.52 19.44 4.23
N GLU A 511 -24.59 18.65 4.76
CA GLU A 511 -23.19 19.04 4.86
C GLU A 511 -22.55 19.21 3.47
N ASN A 512 -22.89 18.35 2.52
CA ASN A 512 -22.43 18.44 1.14
C ASN A 512 -22.87 19.73 0.43
N ILE A 513 -24.12 20.20 0.69
CA ILE A 513 -24.60 21.48 0.15
C ILE A 513 -23.76 22.63 0.72
N GLU A 514 -23.53 22.64 2.03
CA GLU A 514 -22.70 23.66 2.68
C GLU A 514 -21.29 23.68 2.10
N GLN A 515 -20.66 22.52 1.99
CA GLN A 515 -19.32 22.39 1.41
C GLN A 515 -19.29 22.86 -0.04
N PHE A 516 -20.30 22.54 -0.84
CA PHE A 516 -20.41 23.02 -2.21
C PHE A 516 -20.52 24.54 -2.29
N VAL A 517 -21.37 25.16 -1.47
CA VAL A 517 -21.51 26.62 -1.39
C VAL A 517 -20.17 27.29 -1.04
N GLN A 518 -19.43 26.73 -0.10
CA GLN A 518 -18.11 27.24 0.25
C GLN A 518 -17.08 27.11 -0.90
N ARG A 519 -17.13 26.01 -1.65
CA ARG A 519 -16.28 25.82 -2.84
C ARG A 519 -16.62 26.85 -3.92
N VAL A 520 -17.91 27.09 -4.18
CA VAL A 520 -18.35 28.09 -5.15
C VAL A 520 -17.91 29.49 -4.73
N LYS A 521 -18.05 29.86 -3.46
CA LYS A 521 -17.60 31.17 -2.92
C LYS A 521 -16.09 31.36 -3.10
N ARG A 522 -15.28 30.35 -2.83
CA ARG A 522 -13.82 30.40 -3.06
C ARG A 522 -13.45 30.66 -4.53
N ASN A 523 -14.28 30.19 -5.45
CA ASN A 523 -14.09 30.34 -6.89
C ASN A 523 -14.86 31.51 -7.50
N SER A 524 -15.53 32.35 -6.70
CA SER A 524 -16.39 33.45 -7.20
C SER A 524 -15.66 34.58 -7.92
N THR A 525 -14.35 34.73 -7.69
CA THR A 525 -13.51 35.80 -8.28
C THR A 525 -12.79 35.36 -9.56
N LEU A 526 -13.02 34.15 -10.03
CA LEU A 526 -12.34 33.63 -11.22
C LEU A 526 -12.82 34.34 -12.50
N THR A 527 -11.87 34.81 -13.30
CA THR A 527 -12.11 35.43 -14.62
C THR A 527 -12.07 34.42 -15.76
N GLU A 528 -11.45 33.24 -15.53
CA GLU A 528 -11.35 32.15 -16.50
C GLU A 528 -11.46 30.80 -15.80
N LEU A 529 -11.86 29.76 -16.58
CA LEU A 529 -11.97 28.40 -16.07
C LEU A 529 -10.58 27.78 -15.90
N THR A 530 -10.18 27.57 -14.66
CA THR A 530 -8.93 26.87 -14.34
C THR A 530 -9.17 25.35 -14.21
N PRO A 531 -8.17 24.50 -14.53
CA PRO A 531 -8.28 23.06 -14.33
C PRO A 531 -8.58 22.66 -12.87
N TYR A 532 -8.08 23.45 -11.92
CA TYR A 532 -8.33 23.25 -10.50
C TYR A 532 -9.81 23.51 -10.14
N ALA A 533 -10.34 24.69 -10.51
CA ALA A 533 -11.73 25.05 -10.23
C ALA A 533 -12.72 24.09 -10.92
N LEU A 534 -12.42 23.70 -12.17
CA LEU A 534 -13.22 22.70 -12.88
C LEU A 534 -13.33 21.39 -12.11
N ARG A 535 -12.22 20.85 -11.59
CA ARG A 535 -12.20 19.58 -10.86
C ARG A 535 -12.70 19.68 -9.42
N GLU A 536 -12.64 20.86 -8.83
CA GLU A 536 -13.21 21.13 -7.50
C GLU A 536 -14.74 21.20 -7.55
N LEU A 537 -15.31 21.73 -8.62
CA LEU A 537 -16.75 21.97 -8.75
C LEU A 537 -17.49 20.88 -9.54
N VAL A 538 -16.87 20.34 -10.59
CA VAL A 538 -17.52 19.44 -11.56
C VAL A 538 -17.05 18.01 -11.36
N LYS A 539 -18.00 17.08 -11.16
CA LYS A 539 -17.76 15.63 -11.05
C LYS A 539 -17.69 14.98 -12.43
N ALA A 540 -18.67 15.29 -13.29
CA ALA A 540 -18.77 14.72 -14.65
C ALA A 540 -19.51 15.63 -15.60
N VAL A 541 -19.21 15.51 -16.90
CA VAL A 541 -19.92 16.20 -17.99
C VAL A 541 -20.39 15.15 -19.00
N TYR A 542 -21.71 15.04 -19.16
CA TYR A 542 -22.31 14.10 -20.10
C TYR A 542 -22.73 14.82 -21.38
N VAL A 543 -22.39 14.23 -22.52
CA VAL A 543 -22.61 14.81 -23.85
C VAL A 543 -23.60 13.93 -24.60
N ASP A 544 -24.73 14.51 -25.03
CA ASP A 544 -25.75 13.83 -25.84
C ASP A 544 -25.29 13.63 -27.28
N ALA A 545 -26.02 12.78 -28.02
CA ALA A 545 -25.91 12.69 -29.46
C ALA A 545 -26.31 14.04 -30.10
N PRO A 546 -25.65 14.47 -31.19
CA PRO A 546 -26.01 15.69 -31.85
C PRO A 546 -27.35 15.54 -32.58
N ASP A 547 -28.31 16.40 -32.29
CA ASP A 547 -29.55 16.54 -33.03
C ASP A 547 -29.31 17.43 -34.27
N LYS A 548 -29.65 16.90 -35.43
CA LYS A 548 -29.55 17.58 -36.75
C LYS A 548 -30.93 17.79 -37.41
N SER A 549 -32.03 17.47 -36.73
CA SER A 549 -33.39 17.50 -37.28
C SER A 549 -33.80 18.89 -37.78
N SER A 550 -33.29 19.95 -37.12
CA SER A 550 -33.60 21.36 -37.44
C SER A 550 -32.65 21.99 -38.50
N GLY A 551 -31.81 21.20 -39.18
CA GLY A 551 -30.79 21.71 -40.11
C GLY A 551 -29.58 22.37 -39.43
N LYS A 552 -29.67 22.72 -38.16
CA LYS A 552 -28.58 23.22 -37.32
C LYS A 552 -28.23 22.14 -36.28
N ARG A 553 -26.94 21.90 -36.12
CA ARG A 553 -26.47 20.96 -35.10
C ARG A 553 -26.75 21.51 -33.72
N ARG A 554 -27.61 20.85 -32.95
CA ARG A 554 -27.87 21.11 -31.51
C ARG A 554 -27.36 19.92 -30.72
N GLN A 555 -26.77 20.18 -29.57
CA GLN A 555 -26.24 19.12 -28.68
C GLN A 555 -26.40 19.58 -27.26
N LYS A 556 -27.04 18.74 -26.42
CA LYS A 556 -27.18 19.01 -24.99
C LYS A 556 -25.94 18.51 -24.25
N VAL A 557 -25.58 19.24 -23.20
CA VAL A 557 -24.47 18.92 -22.30
C VAL A 557 -25.03 19.00 -20.88
N HIS A 558 -24.90 17.92 -20.13
CA HIS A 558 -25.35 17.83 -18.76
C HIS A 558 -24.13 17.87 -17.83
N ILE A 559 -24.14 18.76 -16.87
CA ILE A 559 -23.04 18.98 -15.95
C ILE A 559 -23.45 18.47 -14.58
N GLU A 560 -22.77 17.43 -14.12
CA GLU A 560 -22.92 16.90 -12.76
C GLU A 560 -21.89 17.58 -11.87
N TYR A 561 -22.37 18.33 -10.89
CA TYR A 561 -21.53 18.99 -9.90
C TYR A 561 -21.15 18.03 -8.78
N ASP A 562 -19.98 18.24 -8.21
CA ASP A 562 -19.52 17.46 -7.07
C ASP A 562 -20.37 17.80 -5.84
N LEU A 563 -20.66 16.80 -5.00
CA LEU A 563 -21.47 16.89 -3.78
C LEU A 563 -22.99 17.11 -4.00
N VAL A 564 -23.41 17.84 -5.04
CA VAL A 564 -24.82 18.29 -5.20
C VAL A 564 -25.49 17.75 -6.49
N GLY A 565 -24.77 17.08 -7.36
CA GLY A 565 -25.30 16.50 -8.58
C GLY A 565 -25.69 17.54 -9.64
N TYR A 566 -26.87 17.39 -10.29
CA TYR A 566 -27.33 18.30 -11.34
C TYR A 566 -28.03 19.54 -10.76
N ILE A 567 -27.55 20.72 -11.15
CA ILE A 567 -28.14 22.01 -10.73
C ILE A 567 -29.02 22.55 -11.87
N PRO A 568 -30.34 22.76 -11.66
CA PRO A 568 -31.26 23.30 -12.67
C PRO A 568 -31.21 24.83 -12.71
N VAL A 569 -30.12 25.38 -13.21
CA VAL A 569 -29.87 26.83 -13.20
C VAL A 569 -30.97 27.60 -13.93
N ASP A 570 -31.52 27.07 -15.03
CA ASP A 570 -32.62 27.69 -15.79
C ASP A 570 -33.91 27.86 -14.94
N GLU A 571 -34.19 26.90 -14.05
CA GLU A 571 -35.35 26.96 -13.14
C GLU A 571 -35.12 27.97 -12.01
N LEU A 572 -33.89 27.93 -11.45
CA LEU A 572 -33.47 28.84 -10.38
C LEU A 572 -33.46 30.31 -10.84
N LEU A 573 -33.05 30.59 -12.07
CA LEU A 573 -33.07 31.94 -12.64
C LEU A 573 -34.48 32.41 -13.06
N LYS A 574 -35.41 31.51 -13.43
CA LYS A 574 -36.78 31.85 -13.76
C LYS A 574 -37.61 32.17 -12.52
N ALA A 575 -37.40 31.45 -11.41
CA ALA A 575 -38.04 31.73 -10.15
C ALA A 575 -37.65 33.10 -9.55
N GLU A 576 -36.53 33.66 -10.04
CA GLU A 576 -36.08 35.02 -9.73
C GLU A 576 -36.97 36.12 -10.38
N GLN A 577 -37.60 35.81 -11.52
CA GLN A 577 -38.39 36.78 -12.30
C GLN A 577 -39.91 36.78 -11.95
N ALA A 578 -40.33 35.83 -11.11
CA ALA A 578 -41.71 35.69 -10.62
C ALA A 578 -41.85 36.19 -9.17
#